data_cee945a752601a9e6bea7e9c79335d96
#
_entry.id   cee945a752601a9e6bea7e9c79335d96
#
_cell.length_a   1.000
_cell.length_b   1.000
_cell.length_c   1.000
_cell.angle_alpha   90.00
_cell.angle_beta   90.00
_cell.angle_gamma   90.00
#
_symmetry.space_group_name_H-M   'P 1'
#
loop_
_entity.id
_entity.type
_entity.pdbx_description
1 polymer ?
#
loop_
_entity_poly.entity_id
_entity_poly.type
_entity_poly.pdbx_seq_one_letter_code
_entity_poly.pdbx_strand_id
1 'polypeptide(L)'
;MKVVILSFTQAGTRLGERIGSQFRNEGITCQNYAPAGYTFAEVLPFPDNPKELIREGWGETSFLFIGAVGIAVRYIAPYVKDKFTDSAVIVMDEKAGYVIPLLSGHLGGAVELSSQLATWTGAVPVQTTATDVQGKFAVDVFAKKNHLYLTEREAAKQISAAVLDGKQVGLWIGEGLVFEQEDFQKSCLKELILCGSKEELYSFAEEHPVIVITKTAGEGRKFVESLAGSLWGDVRNNVCGCERKPCILLLYPINITAGVGCRKQISKELFEKGLNDVLEGYGLEPTQLKQLASIDLKKEEPAILAYAQKYKVPFATYPAEQLEKITEVSATSPFVKQVTGVDNVCERAARTADADGELLCPKCIREQMTVALTETEVTLRF
;
A
#
# COMPACT_ATOMS: atom_id res chain seq x y z
N MET A 1 10.52 -0.24 -5.97
CA MET A 1 11.25 0.00 -4.70
C MET A 1 12.58 0.67 -5.03
N LYS A 2 13.02 1.65 -4.23
CA LYS A 2 14.33 2.30 -4.34
C LYS A 2 15.10 2.03 -3.04
N VAL A 3 16.36 1.65 -3.14
CA VAL A 3 17.23 1.38 -2.00
C VAL A 3 18.47 2.28 -2.07
N VAL A 4 18.83 2.87 -0.93
CA VAL A 4 20.09 3.61 -0.77
C VAL A 4 20.93 2.91 0.30
N ILE A 5 22.14 2.53 -0.05
CA ILE A 5 23.12 1.91 0.84
C ILE A 5 24.15 2.96 1.26
N LEU A 6 24.37 3.08 2.57
CA LEU A 6 25.37 3.98 3.14
C LEU A 6 26.43 3.15 3.91
N SER A 7 27.65 3.21 3.48
CA SER A 7 28.78 2.49 4.09
C SER A 7 29.82 3.47 4.59
N PHE A 8 30.51 3.18 5.69
CA PHE A 8 31.40 4.13 6.37
C PHE A 8 32.86 3.63 6.47
N THR A 9 33.10 2.37 6.08
CA THR A 9 34.42 1.72 6.11
C THR A 9 34.68 1.03 4.79
N GLN A 10 35.94 0.72 4.49
CA GLN A 10 36.31 -0.01 3.28
C GLN A 10 35.64 -1.41 3.23
N ALA A 11 35.59 -2.12 4.35
CA ALA A 11 34.93 -3.44 4.44
C ALA A 11 33.44 -3.33 4.20
N GLY A 12 32.77 -2.37 4.85
CA GLY A 12 31.36 -2.08 4.66
C GLY A 12 31.03 -1.67 3.22
N THR A 13 31.91 -0.89 2.56
CA THR A 13 31.71 -0.49 1.16
C THR A 13 31.76 -1.70 0.21
N ARG A 14 32.67 -2.64 0.43
CA ARG A 14 32.73 -3.89 -0.36
C ARG A 14 31.50 -4.76 -0.16
N LEU A 15 31.00 -4.84 1.07
CA LEU A 15 29.75 -5.54 1.36
C LEU A 15 28.56 -4.83 0.70
N GLY A 16 28.49 -3.50 0.79
CA GLY A 16 27.45 -2.67 0.19
C GLY A 16 27.38 -2.85 -1.33
N GLU A 17 28.53 -2.91 -2.02
CA GLU A 17 28.56 -3.13 -3.46
C GLU A 17 28.03 -4.52 -3.85
N ARG A 18 28.40 -5.57 -3.11
CA ARG A 18 27.85 -6.93 -3.37
C ARG A 18 26.32 -6.94 -3.22
N ILE A 19 25.80 -6.32 -2.15
CA ILE A 19 24.37 -6.22 -1.88
C ILE A 19 23.69 -5.36 -2.97
N GLY A 20 24.31 -4.23 -3.34
CA GLY A 20 23.78 -3.34 -4.37
C GLY A 20 23.69 -4.00 -5.73
N SER A 21 24.70 -4.79 -6.10
CA SER A 21 24.68 -5.61 -7.32
C SER A 21 23.54 -6.62 -7.31
N GLN A 22 23.24 -7.24 -6.15
CA GLN A 22 22.14 -8.17 -6.03
C GLN A 22 20.79 -7.48 -6.20
N PHE A 23 20.59 -6.31 -5.60
CA PHE A 23 19.38 -5.50 -5.81
C PHE A 23 19.17 -5.16 -7.29
N ARG A 24 20.23 -4.71 -7.98
CA ARG A 24 20.15 -4.36 -9.40
C ARG A 24 19.83 -5.55 -10.28
N ASN A 25 20.40 -6.73 -9.98
CA ASN A 25 20.10 -7.98 -10.69
C ASN A 25 18.63 -8.40 -10.54
N GLU A 26 17.99 -8.05 -9.44
CA GLU A 26 16.54 -8.25 -9.22
C GLU A 26 15.66 -7.11 -9.75
N GLY A 27 16.25 -6.17 -10.51
CA GLY A 27 15.51 -5.04 -11.09
C GLY A 27 15.15 -3.93 -10.09
N ILE A 28 15.77 -3.95 -8.90
CA ILE A 28 15.53 -2.95 -7.86
C ILE A 28 16.53 -1.79 -8.04
N THR A 29 16.01 -0.56 -8.10
CA THR A 29 16.86 0.63 -8.17
C THR A 29 17.68 0.76 -6.89
N CYS A 30 19.00 0.63 -6.98
CA CYS A 30 19.91 0.70 -5.84
C CYS A 30 21.08 1.65 -6.10
N GLN A 31 21.34 2.56 -5.16
CA GLN A 31 22.47 3.46 -5.14
C GLN A 31 23.31 3.25 -3.88
N ASN A 32 24.63 3.14 -4.06
CA ASN A 32 25.57 2.93 -2.96
C ASN A 32 26.40 4.19 -2.74
N TYR A 33 26.58 4.58 -1.48
CA TYR A 33 27.38 5.73 -1.08
C TYR A 33 28.39 5.36 0.00
N ALA A 34 29.58 5.94 -0.13
CA ALA A 34 30.68 5.77 0.83
C ALA A 34 31.57 7.03 0.90
N PRO A 35 32.47 7.17 1.91
CA PRO A 35 33.51 8.19 1.89
C PRO A 35 34.36 8.12 0.61
N ALA A 36 34.75 9.28 0.05
CA ALA A 36 35.44 9.36 -1.24
C ALA A 36 36.69 8.46 -1.33
N GLY A 37 37.38 8.22 -0.21
CA GLY A 37 38.56 7.31 -0.20
C GLY A 37 38.24 5.82 -0.30
N TYR A 38 36.95 5.43 -0.28
CA TYR A 38 36.51 4.03 -0.33
C TYR A 38 35.64 3.72 -1.56
N THR A 39 35.48 4.70 -2.46
CA THR A 39 34.66 4.51 -3.67
C THR A 39 35.37 3.63 -4.69
N PHE A 40 34.61 2.73 -5.33
CA PHE A 40 35.04 1.90 -6.45
C PHE A 40 33.78 1.35 -7.17
N ALA A 41 33.94 0.89 -8.39
CA ALA A 41 32.88 0.41 -9.26
C ALA A 41 31.70 1.41 -9.29
N GLU A 42 30.48 1.00 -8.92
CA GLU A 42 29.27 1.83 -8.91
C GLU A 42 28.99 2.50 -7.56
N VAL A 43 29.96 2.53 -6.65
CA VAL A 43 29.85 3.23 -5.37
C VAL A 43 30.16 4.70 -5.53
N LEU A 44 29.22 5.54 -5.20
CA LEU A 44 29.32 7.00 -5.27
C LEU A 44 29.95 7.58 -4.00
N PRO A 45 30.67 8.69 -4.10
CA PRO A 45 31.11 9.41 -2.91
C PRO A 45 29.93 10.04 -2.19
N PHE A 46 29.99 10.14 -0.87
CA PHE A 46 29.04 10.94 -0.12
C PHE A 46 29.03 12.37 -0.66
N PRO A 47 27.85 13.03 -0.75
CA PRO A 47 27.78 14.46 -0.92
C PRO A 47 28.37 15.19 0.30
N ASP A 48 28.61 16.50 0.18
CA ASP A 48 29.16 17.32 1.28
C ASP A 48 28.37 17.17 2.59
N ASN A 49 27.06 17.00 2.46
CA ASN A 49 26.17 16.67 3.60
C ASN A 49 25.43 15.35 3.31
N PRO A 50 25.94 14.20 3.77
CA PRO A 50 25.31 12.90 3.53
C PRO A 50 23.87 12.76 4.06
N LYS A 51 23.45 13.60 5.01
CA LYS A 51 22.06 13.62 5.52
C LYS A 51 21.05 14.12 4.48
N GLU A 52 21.50 14.78 3.43
CA GLU A 52 20.64 15.19 2.32
C GLU A 52 20.06 13.98 1.58
N LEU A 53 20.84 12.92 1.42
CA LEU A 53 20.35 11.65 0.85
C LEU A 53 19.14 11.11 1.61
N ILE A 54 19.18 11.24 2.95
CA ILE A 54 18.05 10.81 3.79
C ILE A 54 16.87 11.76 3.63
N ARG A 55 17.12 13.07 3.68
CA ARG A 55 16.05 14.10 3.54
C ARG A 55 15.28 13.95 2.25
N GLU A 56 15.99 13.78 1.13
CA GLU A 56 15.39 13.73 -0.21
C GLU A 56 14.66 12.43 -0.49
N GLY A 57 15.13 11.32 0.09
CA GLY A 57 14.51 10.00 -0.10
C GLY A 57 13.51 9.61 1.00
N TRP A 58 13.30 10.43 2.03
CA TRP A 58 12.46 10.04 3.16
C TRP A 58 11.00 9.79 2.79
N GLY A 59 10.49 8.63 3.18
CA GLY A 59 9.13 8.19 2.87
C GLY A 59 9.00 7.36 1.58
N GLU A 60 9.97 7.43 0.66
CA GLU A 60 9.90 6.73 -0.64
C GLU A 60 11.06 5.75 -0.88
N THR A 61 12.16 5.92 -0.13
CA THR A 61 13.39 5.16 -0.28
C THR A 61 13.65 4.32 0.96
N SER A 62 14.06 3.07 0.80
CA SER A 62 14.58 2.23 1.89
C SER A 62 16.08 2.51 2.09
N PHE A 63 16.52 2.63 3.33
CA PHE A 63 17.90 2.91 3.66
C PHE A 63 18.57 1.73 4.36
N LEU A 64 19.68 1.25 3.80
CA LEU A 64 20.55 0.26 4.41
C LEU A 64 21.84 0.95 4.89
N PHE A 65 22.05 0.98 6.19
CA PHE A 65 23.29 1.43 6.79
C PHE A 65 24.21 0.24 7.07
N ILE A 66 25.41 0.23 6.48
CA ILE A 66 26.43 -0.76 6.79
C ILE A 66 27.43 -0.12 7.75
N GLY A 67 27.25 -0.42 9.04
CA GLY A 67 28.03 0.18 10.12
C GLY A 67 27.32 0.14 11.47
N ALA A 68 27.75 0.98 12.41
CA ALA A 68 27.18 1.00 13.74
C ALA A 68 25.75 1.57 13.78
N VAL A 69 24.84 0.94 14.54
CA VAL A 69 23.43 1.39 14.73
C VAL A 69 23.36 2.87 15.13
N GLY A 70 24.26 3.34 16.01
CA GLY A 70 24.28 4.73 16.46
C GLY A 70 24.55 5.75 15.35
N ILE A 71 25.20 5.35 14.25
CA ILE A 71 25.36 6.19 13.07
C ILE A 71 24.00 6.35 12.40
N ALA A 72 23.33 5.25 12.10
CA ALA A 72 22.01 5.26 11.48
C ALA A 72 21.02 6.15 12.27
N VAL A 73 20.94 5.95 13.59
CA VAL A 73 20.07 6.75 14.46
C VAL A 73 20.34 8.26 14.32
N ARG A 74 21.63 8.69 14.33
CA ARG A 74 21.97 10.12 14.18
C ARG A 74 21.65 10.69 12.80
N TYR A 75 21.62 9.85 11.79
CA TYR A 75 21.26 10.27 10.43
C TYR A 75 19.74 10.45 10.30
N ILE A 76 18.94 9.52 10.84
CA ILE A 76 17.49 9.49 10.62
C ILE A 76 16.70 10.29 11.66
N ALA A 77 17.23 10.53 12.86
CA ALA A 77 16.49 11.15 13.96
C ALA A 77 15.75 12.45 13.62
N PRO A 78 16.27 13.36 12.77
CA PRO A 78 15.53 14.58 12.40
C PRO A 78 14.28 14.32 11.55
N TYR A 79 14.15 13.15 10.94
CA TYR A 79 13.10 12.85 9.94
C TYR A 79 12.05 11.89 10.47
N VAL A 80 12.30 11.18 11.56
CA VAL A 80 11.39 10.21 12.18
C VAL A 80 10.14 10.91 12.70
N LYS A 81 8.97 10.48 12.22
CA LYS A 81 7.65 11.07 12.56
C LYS A 81 6.59 10.03 12.84
N ASP A 82 6.36 9.10 11.90
CA ASP A 82 5.22 8.18 11.93
C ASP A 82 5.57 6.87 11.23
N LYS A 83 5.32 5.74 11.89
CA LYS A 83 5.57 4.39 11.35
C LYS A 83 4.87 4.09 10.02
N PHE A 84 3.86 4.88 9.64
CA PHE A 84 3.11 4.72 8.39
C PHE A 84 3.71 5.49 7.20
N THR A 85 4.55 6.49 7.48
CA THR A 85 5.12 7.37 6.46
C THR A 85 6.64 7.38 6.45
N ASP A 86 7.26 6.91 7.52
CA ASP A 86 8.73 6.88 7.62
C ASP A 86 9.32 5.77 6.74
N SER A 87 10.48 6.04 6.18
CA SER A 87 11.24 5.09 5.38
C SER A 87 11.60 3.82 6.14
N ALA A 88 11.67 2.69 5.43
CA ALA A 88 12.33 1.51 5.96
C ALA A 88 13.82 1.80 6.21
N VAL A 89 14.27 1.55 7.42
CA VAL A 89 15.69 1.69 7.78
C VAL A 89 16.20 0.38 8.34
N ILE A 90 17.26 -0.11 7.71
CA ILE A 90 17.94 -1.34 8.09
C ILE A 90 19.39 -1.02 8.44
N VAL A 91 19.92 -1.70 9.43
CA VAL A 91 21.33 -1.64 9.78
C VAL A 91 21.97 -3.03 9.70
N MET A 92 23.15 -3.10 9.12
CA MET A 92 23.95 -4.32 9.03
C MET A 92 25.37 -4.02 9.48
N ASP A 93 25.99 -4.92 10.22
CA ASP A 93 27.41 -4.80 10.51
C ASP A 93 28.27 -5.10 9.28
N GLU A 94 29.51 -4.60 9.25
CA GLU A 94 30.39 -4.70 8.07
C GLU A 94 30.86 -6.12 7.72
N LYS A 95 30.62 -7.10 8.60
CA LYS A 95 30.90 -8.52 8.39
C LYS A 95 29.66 -9.32 7.96
N ALA A 96 28.50 -8.64 7.88
CA ALA A 96 27.20 -9.27 7.67
C ALA A 96 26.87 -10.34 8.72
N GLY A 97 27.27 -10.13 9.99
CA GLY A 97 26.90 -11.04 11.07
C GLY A 97 25.44 -10.86 11.47
N TYR A 98 24.98 -9.63 11.50
CA TYR A 98 23.60 -9.27 11.91
C TYR A 98 22.99 -8.27 10.95
N VAL A 99 21.67 -8.39 10.74
CA VAL A 99 20.85 -7.41 10.03
C VAL A 99 19.65 -7.03 10.88
N ILE A 100 19.49 -5.73 11.11
CA ILE A 100 18.56 -5.18 12.09
C ILE A 100 17.55 -4.28 11.38
N PRO A 101 16.25 -4.61 11.34
CA PRO A 101 15.19 -3.70 10.92
C PRO A 101 15.00 -2.62 11.99
N LEU A 102 15.63 -1.45 11.79
CA LEU A 102 15.69 -0.40 12.80
C LEU A 102 14.41 0.45 12.86
N LEU A 103 13.78 0.73 11.72
CA LEU A 103 12.58 1.58 11.62
C LEU A 103 11.63 1.09 10.52
N SER A 104 10.33 1.32 10.72
CA SER A 104 9.26 0.99 9.77
C SER A 104 9.27 -0.50 9.36
N GLY A 105 9.28 -1.37 10.36
CA GLY A 105 9.43 -2.82 10.21
C GLY A 105 8.43 -3.43 9.24
N HIS A 106 7.14 -3.33 9.55
CA HIS A 106 6.05 -3.98 8.80
C HIS A 106 5.62 -3.16 7.58
N LEU A 107 5.02 -1.99 7.80
CA LEU A 107 4.47 -1.17 6.73
C LEU A 107 5.54 -0.62 5.79
N GLY A 108 6.67 -0.15 6.34
CA GLY A 108 7.80 0.29 5.54
C GLY A 108 8.56 -0.84 4.84
N GLY A 109 8.42 -2.10 5.34
CA GLY A 109 9.05 -3.29 4.76
C GLY A 109 10.46 -3.58 5.27
N ALA A 110 10.91 -2.95 6.40
CA ALA A 110 12.27 -3.19 6.91
C ALA A 110 12.47 -4.64 7.40
N VAL A 111 11.45 -5.31 7.94
CA VAL A 111 11.51 -6.71 8.36
C VAL A 111 11.68 -7.65 7.16
N GLU A 112 10.87 -7.45 6.12
CA GLU A 112 10.94 -8.22 4.88
C GLU A 112 12.31 -8.06 4.19
N LEU A 113 12.75 -6.80 4.05
CA LEU A 113 14.04 -6.48 3.45
C LEU A 113 15.22 -7.04 4.28
N SER A 114 15.12 -7.04 5.62
CA SER A 114 16.12 -7.65 6.48
C SER A 114 16.19 -9.17 6.30
N SER A 115 15.05 -9.82 6.12
CA SER A 115 14.98 -11.26 5.85
C SER A 115 15.59 -11.61 4.48
N GLN A 116 15.34 -10.80 3.47
CA GLN A 116 15.94 -10.93 2.15
C GLN A 116 17.47 -10.75 2.20
N LEU A 117 17.95 -9.71 2.89
CA LEU A 117 19.36 -9.46 3.12
C LEU A 117 20.04 -10.60 3.88
N ALA A 118 19.36 -11.16 4.90
CA ALA A 118 19.83 -12.33 5.63
C ALA A 118 20.02 -13.55 4.72
N THR A 119 19.07 -13.80 3.81
CA THR A 119 19.15 -14.88 2.82
C THR A 119 20.34 -14.72 1.88
N TRP A 120 20.62 -13.49 1.41
CA TRP A 120 21.73 -13.23 0.47
C TRP A 120 23.12 -13.27 1.12
N THR A 121 23.19 -12.88 2.41
CA THR A 121 24.48 -12.67 3.08
C THR A 121 24.82 -13.73 4.12
N GLY A 122 23.85 -14.51 4.58
CA GLY A 122 23.98 -15.41 5.71
C GLY A 122 23.93 -14.71 7.08
N ALA A 123 23.56 -13.41 7.10
CA ALA A 123 23.41 -12.66 8.35
C ALA A 123 22.27 -13.19 9.20
N VAL A 124 22.33 -12.97 10.51
CA VAL A 124 21.23 -13.27 11.43
C VAL A 124 20.29 -12.06 11.48
N PRO A 125 19.00 -12.22 11.08
CA PRO A 125 18.02 -11.14 11.21
C PRO A 125 17.62 -10.95 12.68
N VAL A 126 17.75 -9.71 13.17
CA VAL A 126 17.43 -9.35 14.57
C VAL A 126 16.01 -8.80 14.63
N GLN A 127 15.03 -9.67 14.72
CA GLN A 127 13.63 -9.30 14.86
C GLN A 127 13.30 -8.95 16.31
N THR A 128 12.66 -7.79 16.51
CA THR A 128 12.31 -7.30 17.86
C THR A 128 10.83 -6.95 17.99
N THR A 129 10.07 -6.97 16.91
CA THR A 129 8.63 -6.67 16.92
C THR A 129 7.88 -7.81 17.63
N ALA A 130 7.05 -7.48 18.61
CA ALA A 130 6.38 -8.47 19.45
C ALA A 130 5.53 -9.48 18.66
N THR A 131 4.85 -9.04 17.62
CA THR A 131 4.06 -9.91 16.73
C THR A 131 4.93 -10.91 15.97
N ASP A 132 6.10 -10.47 15.45
CA ASP A 132 7.02 -11.35 14.73
C ASP A 132 7.68 -12.39 15.68
N VAL A 133 8.13 -11.92 16.87
CA VAL A 133 8.77 -12.79 17.86
C VAL A 133 7.80 -13.85 18.40
N GLN A 134 6.51 -13.50 18.53
CA GLN A 134 5.48 -14.42 19.05
C GLN A 134 4.76 -15.20 17.95
N GLY A 135 5.02 -14.94 16.67
CA GLY A 135 4.31 -15.55 15.55
C GLY A 135 2.80 -15.27 15.56
N LYS A 136 2.41 -14.08 16.03
CA LYS A 136 1.00 -13.68 16.15
C LYS A 136 0.53 -12.86 14.96
N PHE A 137 -0.78 -12.83 14.75
CA PHE A 137 -1.40 -12.04 13.71
C PHE A 137 -1.11 -10.55 13.86
N ALA A 138 -0.67 -9.92 12.79
CA ALA A 138 -0.45 -8.49 12.67
C ALA A 138 -1.34 -7.93 11.56
N VAL A 139 -2.39 -7.18 11.95
CA VAL A 139 -3.40 -6.70 11.00
C VAL A 139 -2.84 -5.74 9.95
N ASP A 140 -1.81 -4.98 10.26
CA ASP A 140 -1.12 -4.07 9.34
C ASP A 140 -0.28 -4.84 8.32
N VAL A 141 0.37 -5.94 8.72
CA VAL A 141 1.08 -6.86 7.81
C VAL A 141 0.09 -7.56 6.89
N PHE A 142 -1.00 -8.07 7.45
CA PHE A 142 -2.07 -8.71 6.68
C PHE A 142 -2.67 -7.76 5.64
N ALA A 143 -3.00 -6.54 6.04
CA ALA A 143 -3.53 -5.54 5.13
C ALA A 143 -2.55 -5.21 3.99
N LYS A 144 -1.25 -5.03 4.30
CA LYS A 144 -0.21 -4.79 3.30
C LYS A 144 -0.04 -5.96 2.34
N LYS A 145 0.08 -7.20 2.88
CA LYS A 145 0.27 -8.44 2.08
C LYS A 145 -0.87 -8.64 1.08
N ASN A 146 -2.09 -8.26 1.47
CA ASN A 146 -3.29 -8.43 0.66
C ASN A 146 -3.73 -7.16 -0.08
N HIS A 147 -2.90 -6.11 -0.11
CA HIS A 147 -3.23 -4.83 -0.73
C HIS A 147 -4.56 -4.24 -0.27
N LEU A 148 -4.83 -4.32 1.05
CA LEU A 148 -6.04 -3.76 1.65
C LEU A 148 -5.78 -2.37 2.21
N TYR A 149 -6.75 -1.49 2.04
CA TYR A 149 -6.78 -0.21 2.74
C TYR A 149 -7.26 -0.40 4.18
N LEU A 150 -6.53 0.18 5.13
CA LEU A 150 -6.83 0.14 6.54
C LEU A 150 -7.46 1.48 6.95
N THR A 151 -8.74 1.47 7.33
CA THR A 151 -9.51 2.70 7.53
C THR A 151 -9.16 3.43 8.83
N GLU A 152 -8.96 2.69 9.93
CA GLU A 152 -8.85 3.23 11.28
C GLU A 152 -7.56 2.76 11.96
N ARG A 153 -6.58 3.65 12.09
CA ARG A 153 -5.28 3.33 12.70
C ARG A 153 -5.39 2.96 14.18
N GLU A 154 -6.30 3.60 14.90
CA GLU A 154 -6.49 3.34 16.32
C GLU A 154 -7.14 1.97 16.56
N ALA A 155 -8.13 1.61 15.77
CA ALA A 155 -8.72 0.27 15.80
C ALA A 155 -7.67 -0.81 15.47
N ALA A 156 -6.81 -0.59 14.48
CA ALA A 156 -5.73 -1.53 14.17
C ALA A 156 -4.74 -1.72 15.34
N LYS A 157 -4.41 -0.66 16.08
CA LYS A 157 -3.57 -0.77 17.29
C LYS A 157 -4.28 -1.57 18.39
N GLN A 158 -5.57 -1.32 18.63
CA GLN A 158 -6.36 -2.04 19.63
C GLN A 158 -6.48 -3.52 19.29
N ILE A 159 -6.70 -3.87 18.02
CA ILE A 159 -6.72 -5.25 17.54
C ILE A 159 -5.35 -5.91 17.76
N SER A 160 -4.26 -5.25 17.38
CA SER A 160 -2.91 -5.79 17.57
C SER A 160 -2.60 -6.01 19.06
N ALA A 161 -3.03 -5.08 19.94
CA ALA A 161 -2.89 -5.24 21.38
C ALA A 161 -3.72 -6.41 21.91
N ALA A 162 -4.97 -6.57 21.45
CA ALA A 162 -5.83 -7.68 21.84
C ALA A 162 -5.22 -9.04 21.45
N VAL A 163 -4.69 -9.15 20.23
CA VAL A 163 -4.00 -10.35 19.75
C VAL A 163 -2.76 -10.65 20.60
N LEU A 164 -1.94 -9.65 20.90
CA LEU A 164 -0.75 -9.81 21.77
C LEU A 164 -1.12 -10.27 23.18
N ASP A 165 -2.23 -9.78 23.72
CA ASP A 165 -2.80 -10.20 25.02
C ASP A 165 -3.44 -11.60 24.98
N GLY A 166 -3.47 -12.27 23.82
CA GLY A 166 -4.14 -13.56 23.65
C GLY A 166 -5.67 -13.51 23.64
N LYS A 167 -6.25 -12.32 23.44
CA LYS A 167 -7.70 -12.13 23.32
C LYS A 167 -8.17 -12.50 21.92
N GLN A 168 -9.41 -12.96 21.83
CA GLN A 168 -10.04 -13.28 20.54
C GLN A 168 -10.42 -12.02 19.78
N VAL A 169 -10.31 -12.10 18.46
CA VAL A 169 -10.69 -11.08 17.49
C VAL A 169 -11.58 -11.71 16.44
N GLY A 170 -12.78 -11.20 16.24
CA GLY A 170 -13.67 -11.65 15.18
C GLY A 170 -13.18 -11.20 13.81
N LEU A 171 -13.31 -12.06 12.82
CA LEU A 171 -13.03 -11.77 11.41
C LEU A 171 -14.26 -12.10 10.58
N TRP A 172 -14.76 -11.15 9.83
CA TRP A 172 -15.79 -11.37 8.83
C TRP A 172 -15.33 -10.92 7.45
N ILE A 173 -15.53 -11.78 6.46
CA ILE A 173 -15.16 -11.54 5.08
C ILE A 173 -16.44 -11.47 4.25
N GLY A 174 -16.66 -10.32 3.63
CA GLY A 174 -17.83 -10.05 2.80
C GLY A 174 -17.86 -10.84 1.50
N GLU A 175 -19.00 -10.83 0.84
CA GLU A 175 -19.20 -11.49 -0.45
C GLU A 175 -18.30 -10.89 -1.53
N GLY A 176 -17.92 -11.72 -2.52
CA GLY A 176 -17.11 -11.31 -3.65
C GLY A 176 -15.62 -11.16 -3.36
N LEU A 177 -15.15 -11.56 -2.17
CA LEU A 177 -13.74 -11.73 -1.86
C LEU A 177 -13.40 -13.22 -1.79
N VAL A 178 -12.27 -13.58 -2.39
CA VAL A 178 -11.79 -14.96 -2.43
C VAL A 178 -10.78 -15.17 -1.30
N PHE A 179 -10.87 -16.26 -0.57
CA PHE A 179 -9.85 -16.73 0.36
C PHE A 179 -9.88 -18.26 0.46
N GLU A 180 -8.72 -18.86 0.72
CA GLU A 180 -8.62 -20.29 0.93
C GLU A 180 -8.81 -20.62 2.42
N GLN A 181 -9.91 -21.30 2.74
CA GLN A 181 -10.23 -21.68 4.12
C GLN A 181 -9.16 -22.58 4.73
N GLU A 182 -8.52 -23.43 3.92
CA GLU A 182 -7.41 -24.25 4.35
C GLU A 182 -6.17 -23.44 4.75
N ASP A 183 -5.87 -22.34 4.04
CA ASP A 183 -4.78 -21.43 4.39
C ASP A 183 -5.04 -20.73 5.72
N PHE A 184 -6.28 -20.27 5.94
CA PHE A 184 -6.68 -19.71 7.23
C PHE A 184 -6.49 -20.73 8.37
N GLN A 185 -6.91 -21.98 8.20
CA GLN A 185 -6.74 -23.03 9.20
C GLN A 185 -5.27 -23.40 9.43
N LYS A 186 -4.47 -23.45 8.38
CA LYS A 186 -3.03 -23.75 8.45
C LYS A 186 -2.22 -22.62 9.09
N SER A 187 -2.69 -21.38 9.01
CA SER A 187 -2.00 -20.21 9.57
C SER A 187 -1.88 -20.24 11.10
N CYS A 188 -2.58 -21.16 11.77
CA CYS A 188 -2.56 -21.33 13.23
C CYS A 188 -2.86 -20.05 14.04
N LEU A 189 -3.61 -19.13 13.47
CA LEU A 189 -3.98 -17.85 14.09
C LEU A 189 -5.08 -18.05 15.13
N LYS A 190 -4.72 -18.56 16.29
CA LYS A 190 -5.64 -18.98 17.37
C LYS A 190 -6.51 -17.84 17.91
N GLU A 191 -6.02 -16.62 17.79
CA GLU A 191 -6.72 -15.42 18.24
C GLU A 191 -7.78 -14.93 17.25
N LEU A 192 -7.72 -15.31 15.97
CA LEU A 192 -8.71 -14.93 14.97
C LEU A 192 -9.85 -15.95 14.89
N ILE A 193 -11.07 -15.47 15.05
CA ILE A 193 -12.29 -16.28 14.94
C ILE A 193 -13.03 -15.85 13.67
N LEU A 194 -13.09 -16.74 12.69
CA LEU A 194 -13.82 -16.49 11.45
C LEU A 194 -15.33 -16.62 11.72
N CYS A 195 -16.05 -15.51 11.61
CA CYS A 195 -17.51 -15.46 11.70
C CYS A 195 -18.13 -15.83 10.35
N GLY A 196 -18.92 -16.89 10.32
CA GLY A 196 -19.55 -17.40 9.09
C GLY A 196 -20.78 -16.62 8.66
N SER A 197 -21.37 -15.82 9.55
CA SER A 197 -22.53 -14.97 9.24
C SER A 197 -22.42 -13.60 9.90
N LYS A 198 -23.27 -12.68 9.45
CA LYS A 198 -23.38 -11.34 10.04
C LYS A 198 -23.90 -11.41 11.49
N GLU A 199 -24.84 -12.29 11.75
CA GLU A 199 -25.44 -12.49 13.06
C GLU A 199 -24.39 -12.99 14.06
N GLU A 200 -23.53 -13.91 13.64
CA GLU A 200 -22.43 -14.38 14.45
C GLU A 200 -21.43 -13.27 14.76
N LEU A 201 -21.08 -12.44 13.75
CA LEU A 201 -20.23 -11.27 13.97
C LEU A 201 -20.86 -10.26 14.92
N TYR A 202 -22.16 -9.99 14.81
CA TYR A 202 -22.88 -9.06 15.68
C TYR A 202 -22.79 -9.51 17.14
N SER A 203 -23.10 -10.78 17.41
CA SER A 203 -22.99 -11.36 18.76
C SER A 203 -21.54 -11.33 19.29
N PHE A 204 -20.56 -11.62 18.42
CA PHE A 204 -19.15 -11.62 18.80
C PHE A 204 -18.63 -10.21 19.13
N ALA A 205 -19.08 -9.20 18.39
CA ALA A 205 -18.66 -7.82 18.56
C ALA A 205 -19.17 -7.14 19.85
N GLU A 206 -20.12 -7.76 20.57
CA GLU A 206 -20.57 -7.27 21.88
C GLU A 206 -19.44 -7.27 22.93
N GLU A 207 -18.53 -8.25 22.86
CA GLU A 207 -17.50 -8.45 23.88
C GLU A 207 -16.07 -8.35 23.31
N HIS A 208 -15.89 -8.49 21.99
CA HIS A 208 -14.61 -8.64 21.33
C HIS A 208 -14.39 -7.62 20.20
N PRO A 209 -13.13 -7.21 19.93
CA PRO A 209 -12.82 -6.45 18.74
C PRO A 209 -13.05 -7.29 17.46
N VAL A 210 -13.41 -6.61 16.36
CA VAL A 210 -13.71 -7.29 15.10
C VAL A 210 -13.05 -6.61 13.91
N ILE A 211 -12.68 -7.43 12.93
CA ILE A 211 -12.20 -7.02 11.61
C ILE A 211 -13.29 -7.35 10.61
N VAL A 212 -13.67 -6.37 9.83
CA VAL A 212 -14.62 -6.47 8.72
C VAL A 212 -13.85 -6.25 7.43
N ILE A 213 -13.91 -7.20 6.49
CA ILE A 213 -13.32 -7.05 5.17
C ILE A 213 -14.45 -7.07 4.13
N THR A 214 -14.58 -6.02 3.34
CA THR A 214 -15.60 -5.92 2.29
C THR A 214 -14.97 -5.67 0.94
N LYS A 215 -15.67 -5.99 -0.13
CA LYS A 215 -15.22 -5.75 -1.50
C LYS A 215 -15.14 -4.25 -1.82
N THR A 216 -16.11 -3.47 -1.36
CA THR A 216 -16.14 -2.02 -1.58
C THR A 216 -16.18 -1.24 -0.27
N ALA A 217 -15.61 -0.04 -0.29
CA ALA A 217 -15.63 0.88 0.86
C ALA A 217 -17.06 1.26 1.26
N GLY A 218 -17.94 1.53 0.28
CA GLY A 218 -19.32 1.94 0.53
C GLY A 218 -20.15 0.85 1.20
N GLU A 219 -19.99 -0.42 0.80
CA GLU A 219 -20.60 -1.56 1.48
C GLU A 219 -20.10 -1.65 2.92
N GLY A 220 -18.78 -1.61 3.09
CA GLY A 220 -18.15 -1.72 4.39
C GLY A 220 -18.58 -0.64 5.37
N ARG A 221 -18.66 0.62 4.95
CA ARG A 221 -19.12 1.73 5.81
C ARG A 221 -20.54 1.53 6.26
N LYS A 222 -21.46 1.21 5.36
CA LYS A 222 -22.88 0.92 5.69
C LYS A 222 -22.99 -0.24 6.68
N PHE A 223 -22.18 -1.28 6.47
CA PHE A 223 -22.16 -2.43 7.36
C PHE A 223 -21.62 -2.07 8.75
N VAL A 224 -20.51 -1.36 8.84
CA VAL A 224 -19.93 -0.90 10.12
C VAL A 224 -20.88 0.05 10.85
N GLU A 225 -21.55 0.95 10.15
CA GLU A 225 -22.58 1.83 10.74
C GLU A 225 -23.75 1.02 11.31
N SER A 226 -24.24 0.01 10.60
CA SER A 226 -25.28 -0.89 11.06
C SER A 226 -24.84 -1.69 12.29
N LEU A 227 -23.64 -2.27 12.25
CA LEU A 227 -23.05 -3.01 13.36
C LEU A 227 -22.88 -2.14 14.60
N ALA A 228 -22.31 -0.95 14.43
CA ALA A 228 -22.15 0.02 15.51
C ALA A 228 -23.50 0.46 16.09
N GLY A 229 -24.49 0.72 15.24
CA GLY A 229 -25.85 1.09 15.65
C GLY A 229 -26.55 0.00 16.47
N SER A 230 -26.37 -1.28 16.10
CA SER A 230 -26.95 -2.41 16.85
C SER A 230 -26.32 -2.57 18.23
N LEU A 231 -25.00 -2.32 18.36
CA LEU A 231 -24.27 -2.46 19.62
C LEU A 231 -24.51 -1.31 20.60
N TRP A 232 -24.86 -0.12 20.11
CA TRP A 232 -25.00 1.07 20.99
C TRP A 232 -26.43 1.52 21.23
N GLY A 233 -27.40 0.98 20.48
CA GLY A 233 -28.75 1.54 20.53
C GLY A 233 -28.74 3.03 20.15
N ASP A 234 -29.88 3.70 20.29
CA ASP A 234 -29.96 5.15 20.11
C ASP A 234 -29.05 5.85 21.16
N VAL A 235 -27.93 6.42 20.75
CA VAL A 235 -26.93 7.11 21.60
C VAL A 235 -27.54 8.21 22.50
N ARG A 236 -28.78 8.58 22.26
CA ARG A 236 -29.52 9.62 23.03
C ARG A 236 -30.02 9.18 24.39
N ASN A 237 -30.00 7.87 24.71
CA ASN A 237 -30.60 7.34 25.95
C ASN A 237 -29.62 6.56 26.86
N ASN A 238 -28.33 6.50 26.59
CA ASN A 238 -27.39 5.77 27.46
C ASN A 238 -26.95 6.60 28.67
N VAL A 239 -27.70 6.46 29.77
CA VAL A 239 -27.36 6.97 31.12
C VAL A 239 -26.39 6.03 31.86
N CYS A 240 -25.89 4.98 31.25
CA CYS A 240 -24.95 4.05 31.87
C CYS A 240 -23.53 4.33 31.43
N GLY A 241 -22.67 4.81 32.32
CA GLY A 241 -21.31 5.30 32.11
C GLY A 241 -20.26 4.27 31.67
N CYS A 242 -20.58 3.38 30.75
CA CYS A 242 -19.62 2.43 30.16
C CYS A 242 -19.21 2.91 28.77
N GLU A 243 -18.19 3.77 28.69
CA GLU A 243 -17.59 4.34 27.46
C GLU A 243 -16.71 3.34 26.67
N ARG A 244 -17.07 2.08 26.53
CA ARG A 244 -16.30 1.20 25.65
C ARG A 244 -16.98 1.10 24.28
N LYS A 245 -16.52 1.95 23.36
CA LYS A 245 -16.86 1.80 21.93
C LYS A 245 -16.35 0.45 21.44
N PRO A 246 -17.18 -0.39 20.75
CA PRO A 246 -16.66 -1.59 20.12
C PRO A 246 -15.54 -1.23 19.14
N CYS A 247 -14.46 -2.01 19.18
CA CYS A 247 -13.35 -1.83 18.25
C CYS A 247 -13.70 -2.55 16.96
N ILE A 248 -14.12 -1.82 15.95
CA ILE A 248 -14.46 -2.34 14.62
C ILE A 248 -13.44 -1.77 13.63
N LEU A 249 -12.70 -2.63 12.94
CA LEU A 249 -11.76 -2.25 11.89
C LEU A 249 -12.31 -2.67 10.53
N LEU A 250 -12.51 -1.71 9.65
CA LEU A 250 -12.88 -1.96 8.26
C LEU A 250 -11.62 -2.02 7.39
N LEU A 251 -11.53 -3.05 6.55
CA LEU A 251 -10.55 -3.21 5.49
C LEU A 251 -11.27 -3.41 4.15
N TYR A 252 -10.68 -2.94 3.06
CA TYR A 252 -11.16 -3.18 1.70
C TYR A 252 -10.01 -3.11 0.69
N PRO A 253 -10.10 -3.80 -0.47
CA PRO A 253 -9.04 -3.87 -1.46
C PRO A 253 -8.67 -2.52 -2.10
N ILE A 254 -7.39 -2.37 -2.44
CA ILE A 254 -6.84 -1.33 -3.33
C ILE A 254 -6.59 -2.00 -4.67
N ASN A 255 -7.63 -2.20 -5.46
CA ASN A 255 -7.61 -3.05 -6.64
C ASN A 255 -8.25 -2.43 -7.90
N ILE A 256 -8.60 -1.14 -7.84
CA ILE A 256 -9.28 -0.45 -8.93
C ILE A 256 -8.28 0.34 -9.76
N THR A 257 -8.27 0.15 -11.07
CA THR A 257 -7.54 1.00 -12.00
C THR A 257 -8.52 1.88 -12.76
N ALA A 258 -8.30 3.20 -12.71
CA ALA A 258 -9.12 4.15 -13.42
C ALA A 258 -8.40 4.67 -14.67
N GLY A 259 -8.92 4.32 -15.85
CA GLY A 259 -8.52 4.93 -17.10
C GLY A 259 -9.29 6.22 -17.32
N VAL A 260 -8.60 7.29 -17.63
CA VAL A 260 -9.19 8.63 -17.75
C VAL A 260 -8.84 9.31 -19.07
N GLY A 261 -9.81 9.97 -19.65
CA GLY A 261 -9.63 10.91 -20.78
C GLY A 261 -10.29 12.24 -20.42
N CYS A 262 -9.67 13.36 -20.73
CA CYS A 262 -10.27 14.66 -20.45
C CYS A 262 -9.89 15.70 -21.50
N ARG A 263 -10.64 16.81 -21.56
CA ARG A 263 -10.23 17.99 -22.32
C ARG A 263 -8.93 18.57 -21.75
N LYS A 264 -8.14 19.21 -22.61
CA LYS A 264 -6.91 19.88 -22.18
C LYS A 264 -7.26 21.01 -21.22
N GLN A 265 -6.51 21.09 -20.11
CA GLN A 265 -6.69 22.11 -19.05
C GLN A 265 -8.09 22.07 -18.39
N ILE A 266 -8.63 20.87 -18.19
CA ILE A 266 -9.81 20.69 -17.32
C ILE A 266 -9.50 21.23 -15.91
N SER A 267 -10.49 21.86 -15.23
CA SER A 267 -10.26 22.30 -13.86
C SER A 267 -10.07 21.11 -12.91
N LYS A 268 -9.25 21.30 -11.87
CA LYS A 268 -8.96 20.26 -10.87
C LYS A 268 -10.22 19.80 -10.17
N GLU A 269 -11.10 20.72 -9.84
CA GLU A 269 -12.37 20.50 -9.15
C GLU A 269 -13.32 19.67 -10.00
N LEU A 270 -13.41 20.01 -11.29
CA LEU A 270 -14.29 19.28 -12.23
C LEU A 270 -13.79 17.86 -12.47
N PHE A 271 -12.47 17.69 -12.63
CA PHE A 271 -11.86 16.38 -12.77
C PHE A 271 -12.07 15.51 -11.52
N GLU A 272 -11.78 16.07 -10.34
CA GLU A 272 -11.94 15.37 -9.06
C GLU A 272 -13.40 14.97 -8.83
N LYS A 273 -14.32 15.90 -9.02
CA LYS A 273 -15.75 15.63 -8.91
C LYS A 273 -16.18 14.53 -9.89
N GLY A 274 -15.82 14.64 -11.16
CA GLY A 274 -16.23 13.69 -12.18
C GLY A 274 -15.71 12.27 -11.92
N LEU A 275 -14.48 12.12 -11.43
CA LEU A 275 -13.94 10.81 -11.09
C LEU A 275 -14.58 10.25 -9.80
N ASN A 276 -14.72 11.08 -8.77
CA ASN A 276 -15.33 10.66 -7.50
C ASN A 276 -16.81 10.28 -7.69
N ASP A 277 -17.59 11.02 -8.49
CA ASP A 277 -18.98 10.69 -8.81
C ASP A 277 -19.10 9.30 -9.52
N VAL A 278 -18.10 8.93 -10.33
CA VAL A 278 -18.06 7.59 -10.95
C VAL A 278 -17.73 6.53 -9.90
N LEU A 279 -16.72 6.74 -9.07
CA LEU A 279 -16.34 5.80 -8.00
C LEU A 279 -17.50 5.58 -7.03
N GLU A 280 -18.14 6.63 -6.55
CA GLU A 280 -19.29 6.57 -5.62
C GLU A 280 -20.45 5.78 -6.22
N GLY A 281 -20.71 5.91 -7.53
CA GLY A 281 -21.74 5.15 -8.23
C GLY A 281 -21.55 3.63 -8.18
N TYR A 282 -20.32 3.17 -7.93
CA TYR A 282 -19.95 1.76 -7.73
C TYR A 282 -19.68 1.43 -6.25
N GLY A 283 -19.96 2.34 -5.33
CA GLY A 283 -19.68 2.16 -3.90
C GLY A 283 -18.18 2.19 -3.57
N LEU A 284 -17.37 2.77 -4.45
CA LEU A 284 -15.91 2.86 -4.31
C LEU A 284 -15.49 4.22 -3.76
N GLU A 285 -14.30 4.25 -3.17
CA GLU A 285 -13.62 5.47 -2.71
C GLU A 285 -12.28 5.66 -3.45
N PRO A 286 -11.75 6.90 -3.51
CA PRO A 286 -10.42 7.16 -4.08
C PRO A 286 -9.30 6.32 -3.47
N THR A 287 -9.45 5.88 -2.21
CA THR A 287 -8.53 5.01 -1.48
C THR A 287 -8.46 3.57 -2.01
N GLN A 288 -9.43 3.16 -2.86
CA GLN A 288 -9.42 1.86 -3.55
C GLN A 288 -8.68 1.91 -4.90
N LEU A 289 -8.28 3.11 -5.34
CA LEU A 289 -7.54 3.25 -6.58
C LEU A 289 -6.11 2.73 -6.44
N LYS A 290 -5.82 1.65 -7.16
CA LYS A 290 -4.49 1.09 -7.36
C LYS A 290 -3.66 1.99 -8.28
N GLN A 291 -4.30 2.56 -9.32
CA GLN A 291 -3.62 3.33 -10.36
C GLN A 291 -4.58 4.19 -11.17
N LEU A 292 -4.07 5.34 -11.64
CA LEU A 292 -4.67 6.11 -12.73
C LEU A 292 -3.91 5.81 -14.03
N ALA A 293 -4.63 5.76 -15.15
CA ALA A 293 -4.05 5.52 -16.48
C ALA A 293 -4.62 6.45 -17.53
N SER A 294 -3.78 6.90 -18.48
CA SER A 294 -4.21 7.72 -19.60
C SER A 294 -3.28 7.56 -20.82
N ILE A 295 -3.53 8.32 -21.86
CA ILE A 295 -2.62 8.43 -23.02
C ILE A 295 -1.48 9.42 -22.73
N ASP A 296 -0.30 9.24 -23.36
CA ASP A 296 0.90 10.08 -23.18
C ASP A 296 0.65 11.58 -23.37
N LEU A 297 -0.32 11.95 -24.22
CA LEU A 297 -0.74 13.34 -24.41
C LEU A 297 -1.26 14.00 -23.12
N LYS A 298 -1.56 13.19 -22.08
CA LYS A 298 -2.06 13.62 -20.77
C LYS A 298 -1.03 13.53 -19.64
N LYS A 299 0.21 13.19 -19.95
CA LYS A 299 1.30 13.01 -18.97
C LYS A 299 1.48 14.24 -18.06
N GLU A 300 1.31 15.44 -18.60
CA GLU A 300 1.48 16.70 -17.88
C GLU A 300 0.16 17.41 -17.59
N GLU A 301 -0.98 16.72 -17.65
CA GLU A 301 -2.29 17.35 -17.38
C GLU A 301 -2.42 17.70 -15.89
N PRO A 302 -2.51 19.01 -15.54
CA PRO A 302 -2.41 19.44 -14.14
C PRO A 302 -3.52 18.89 -13.23
N ALA A 303 -4.70 18.65 -13.77
CA ALA A 303 -5.83 18.11 -13.00
C ALA A 303 -5.59 16.64 -12.59
N ILE A 304 -5.06 15.81 -13.51
CA ILE A 304 -4.74 14.40 -13.23
C ILE A 304 -3.60 14.33 -12.22
N LEU A 305 -2.54 15.10 -12.42
CA LEU A 305 -1.38 15.13 -11.52
C LEU A 305 -1.78 15.59 -10.10
N ALA A 306 -2.65 16.60 -10.00
CA ALA A 306 -3.14 17.10 -8.71
C ALA A 306 -3.98 16.02 -7.98
N TYR A 307 -4.83 15.31 -8.71
CA TYR A 307 -5.60 14.19 -8.15
C TYR A 307 -4.69 13.05 -7.69
N ALA A 308 -3.76 12.62 -8.53
CA ALA A 308 -2.78 11.59 -8.22
C ALA A 308 -1.98 11.93 -6.95
N GLN A 309 -1.53 13.18 -6.83
CA GLN A 309 -0.81 13.67 -5.65
C GLN A 309 -1.69 13.73 -4.39
N LYS A 310 -2.93 14.24 -4.51
CA LYS A 310 -3.87 14.37 -3.38
C LYS A 310 -4.19 13.03 -2.74
N TYR A 311 -4.50 12.03 -3.58
CA TYR A 311 -4.92 10.70 -3.14
C TYR A 311 -3.77 9.69 -3.08
N LYS A 312 -2.55 10.12 -3.41
CA LYS A 312 -1.34 9.27 -3.46
C LYS A 312 -1.50 8.05 -4.38
N VAL A 313 -2.18 8.23 -5.50
CA VAL A 313 -2.43 7.19 -6.50
C VAL A 313 -1.38 7.31 -7.61
N PRO A 314 -0.68 6.23 -7.98
CA PRO A 314 0.24 6.22 -9.12
C PRO A 314 -0.48 6.63 -10.41
N PHE A 315 0.19 7.40 -11.27
CA PHE A 315 -0.31 7.77 -12.58
C PHE A 315 0.63 7.27 -13.67
N ALA A 316 0.11 6.45 -14.57
CA ALA A 316 0.82 5.93 -15.73
C ALA A 316 0.20 6.45 -17.03
N THR A 317 1.04 6.64 -18.04
CA THR A 317 0.59 6.99 -19.39
C THR A 317 1.18 6.04 -20.42
N TYR A 318 0.48 5.89 -21.54
CA TYR A 318 0.82 4.95 -22.59
C TYR A 318 0.73 5.61 -23.97
N PRO A 319 1.61 5.25 -24.92
CA PRO A 319 1.51 5.73 -26.30
C PRO A 319 0.29 5.15 -27.00
N ALA A 320 -0.20 5.84 -28.03
CA ALA A 320 -1.38 5.46 -28.80
C ALA A 320 -1.28 4.03 -29.35
N GLU A 321 -0.11 3.65 -29.87
CA GLU A 321 0.15 2.33 -30.44
C GLU A 321 0.00 1.18 -29.42
N GLN A 322 0.28 1.47 -28.14
CA GLN A 322 0.09 0.49 -27.07
C GLN A 322 -1.39 0.36 -26.70
N LEU A 323 -2.11 1.49 -26.66
CA LEU A 323 -3.54 1.52 -26.39
C LEU A 323 -4.36 0.86 -27.50
N GLU A 324 -3.95 0.96 -28.75
CA GLU A 324 -4.62 0.31 -29.90
C GLU A 324 -4.59 -1.22 -29.83
N LYS A 325 -3.65 -1.82 -29.10
CA LYS A 325 -3.61 -3.29 -28.89
C LYS A 325 -4.84 -3.83 -28.15
N ILE A 326 -5.50 -3.00 -27.37
CA ILE A 326 -6.78 -3.35 -26.73
C ILE A 326 -7.88 -3.19 -27.80
N THR A 327 -8.36 -4.28 -28.36
CA THR A 327 -9.33 -4.26 -29.47
C THR A 327 -10.78 -4.11 -29.01
N GLU A 328 -11.11 -4.67 -27.84
CA GLU A 328 -12.47 -4.68 -27.29
C GLU A 328 -12.71 -3.45 -26.41
N VAL A 329 -13.57 -2.56 -26.86
CA VAL A 329 -14.03 -1.38 -26.10
C VAL A 329 -15.54 -1.21 -26.29
N SER A 330 -16.21 -0.70 -25.26
CA SER A 330 -17.67 -0.56 -25.23
C SER A 330 -18.20 0.53 -26.18
N ALA A 331 -17.39 1.54 -26.48
CA ALA A 331 -17.77 2.66 -27.33
C ALA A 331 -16.55 3.30 -28.00
N THR A 332 -16.73 3.72 -29.23
CA THR A 332 -15.71 4.41 -30.03
C THR A 332 -16.09 5.87 -30.29
N SER A 333 -15.11 6.72 -30.55
CA SER A 333 -15.30 8.13 -30.89
C SER A 333 -14.38 8.56 -32.04
N PRO A 334 -14.92 8.83 -33.24
CA PRO A 334 -14.12 9.29 -34.36
C PRO A 334 -13.36 10.58 -34.08
N PHE A 335 -13.98 11.50 -33.33
CA PHE A 335 -13.34 12.75 -32.92
C PHE A 335 -12.12 12.49 -32.02
N VAL A 336 -12.24 11.62 -31.03
CA VAL A 336 -11.14 11.25 -30.15
C VAL A 336 -10.02 10.60 -30.96
N LYS A 337 -10.36 9.72 -31.91
CA LYS A 337 -9.38 9.07 -32.78
C LYS A 337 -8.58 10.08 -33.62
N GLN A 338 -9.24 11.09 -34.14
CA GLN A 338 -8.56 12.15 -34.92
C GLN A 338 -7.56 12.94 -34.08
N VAL A 339 -7.85 13.17 -32.79
CA VAL A 339 -7.02 13.98 -31.90
C VAL A 339 -5.92 13.19 -31.22
N THR A 340 -6.20 11.92 -30.83
CA THR A 340 -5.32 11.13 -29.95
C THR A 340 -4.71 9.92 -30.62
N GLY A 341 -5.16 9.57 -31.83
CA GLY A 341 -4.77 8.32 -32.51
C GLY A 341 -5.64 7.12 -32.12
N VAL A 342 -6.34 7.14 -30.99
CA VAL A 342 -7.22 6.06 -30.52
C VAL A 342 -8.65 6.54 -30.31
N ASP A 343 -9.63 5.70 -30.54
CA ASP A 343 -11.07 6.02 -30.49
C ASP A 343 -11.68 5.97 -29.07
N ASN A 344 -10.97 5.35 -28.11
CA ASN A 344 -11.38 5.23 -26.71
C ASN A 344 -10.13 5.24 -25.81
N VAL A 345 -9.82 6.38 -25.19
CA VAL A 345 -8.64 6.50 -24.31
C VAL A 345 -8.87 5.81 -22.97
N CYS A 346 -10.02 6.05 -22.30
CA CYS A 346 -10.22 5.63 -20.92
C CYS A 346 -10.24 4.10 -20.76
N GLU A 347 -11.03 3.36 -21.56
CA GLU A 347 -11.07 1.89 -21.43
C GLU A 347 -9.74 1.24 -21.83
N ARG A 348 -9.15 1.72 -22.95
CA ARG A 348 -7.87 1.19 -23.41
C ARG A 348 -6.78 1.42 -22.40
N ALA A 349 -6.73 2.63 -21.78
CA ALA A 349 -5.73 2.94 -20.75
C ALA A 349 -5.96 2.10 -19.47
N ALA A 350 -7.20 1.95 -19.00
CA ALA A 350 -7.50 1.10 -17.86
C ALA A 350 -7.04 -0.35 -18.08
N ARG A 351 -7.45 -0.96 -19.20
CA ARG A 351 -7.07 -2.34 -19.55
C ARG A 351 -5.59 -2.53 -19.87
N THR A 352 -4.92 -1.50 -20.40
CA THR A 352 -3.46 -1.56 -20.62
C THR A 352 -2.70 -1.53 -19.30
N ALA A 353 -3.18 -0.73 -18.34
CA ALA A 353 -2.57 -0.61 -17.03
C ALA A 353 -2.86 -1.80 -16.11
N ASP A 354 -3.96 -2.49 -16.34
CA ASP A 354 -4.47 -3.60 -15.54
C ASP A 354 -4.90 -4.77 -16.45
N ALA A 355 -3.88 -5.47 -16.96
CA ALA A 355 -4.09 -6.53 -17.96
C ALA A 355 -4.88 -7.73 -17.42
N ASP A 356 -4.78 -7.98 -16.12
CA ASP A 356 -5.47 -9.07 -15.42
C ASP A 356 -6.83 -8.61 -14.84
N GLY A 357 -7.15 -7.33 -14.94
CA GLY A 357 -8.37 -6.74 -14.40
C GLY A 357 -9.57 -6.88 -15.34
N GLU A 358 -10.73 -7.15 -14.75
CA GLU A 358 -12.00 -7.14 -15.47
C GLU A 358 -12.57 -5.73 -15.58
N LEU A 359 -13.30 -5.44 -16.68
CA LEU A 359 -13.93 -4.15 -16.90
C LEU A 359 -15.15 -4.00 -15.97
N LEU A 360 -14.99 -3.25 -14.89
CA LEU A 360 -16.05 -2.95 -13.93
C LEU A 360 -16.98 -1.83 -14.43
N CYS A 361 -16.41 -0.74 -14.92
CA CYS A 361 -17.15 0.40 -15.47
C CYS A 361 -16.71 0.64 -16.91
N PRO A 362 -17.57 0.41 -17.91
CA PRO A 362 -17.34 0.83 -19.29
C PRO A 362 -17.20 2.34 -19.39
N LYS A 363 -16.83 2.84 -20.57
CA LYS A 363 -16.66 4.29 -20.80
C LYS A 363 -17.86 5.10 -20.30
N CYS A 364 -17.66 5.78 -19.20
CA CYS A 364 -18.59 6.70 -18.60
C CYS A 364 -18.22 8.12 -18.96
N ILE A 365 -19.18 8.89 -19.49
CA ILE A 365 -18.97 10.28 -19.90
C ILE A 365 -19.40 11.19 -18.73
N ARG A 366 -18.52 12.11 -18.36
CA ARG A 366 -18.78 13.20 -17.44
C ARG A 366 -18.48 14.52 -18.13
N GLU A 367 -18.81 15.62 -17.48
CA GLU A 367 -18.49 16.94 -18.04
C GLU A 367 -16.98 17.05 -18.33
N GLN A 368 -16.64 17.27 -19.61
CA GLN A 368 -15.26 17.42 -20.12
C GLN A 368 -14.32 16.22 -19.88
N MET A 369 -14.80 15.07 -19.41
CA MET A 369 -13.97 13.91 -19.18
C MET A 369 -14.71 12.58 -19.45
N THR A 370 -13.92 11.53 -19.58
CA THR A 370 -14.39 10.14 -19.64
C THR A 370 -13.62 9.31 -18.66
N VAL A 371 -14.28 8.36 -18.04
CA VAL A 371 -13.70 7.42 -17.05
C VAL A 371 -14.10 6.01 -17.42
N ALA A 372 -13.20 5.07 -17.25
CA ALA A 372 -13.49 3.64 -17.23
C ALA A 372 -12.76 3.01 -16.04
N LEU A 373 -13.33 1.98 -15.44
CA LEU A 373 -12.73 1.30 -14.30
C LEU A 373 -12.50 -0.17 -14.63
N THR A 374 -11.33 -0.69 -14.26
CA THR A 374 -11.08 -2.13 -14.15
C THR A 374 -10.87 -2.51 -12.70
N GLU A 375 -11.21 -3.76 -12.38
CA GLU A 375 -11.05 -4.34 -11.05
C GLU A 375 -10.20 -5.60 -11.16
N THR A 376 -9.11 -5.66 -10.39
CA THR A 376 -8.33 -6.89 -10.23
C THR A 376 -8.93 -7.74 -9.12
N GLU A 377 -9.11 -9.04 -9.34
CA GLU A 377 -9.55 -9.97 -8.31
C GLU A 377 -8.53 -10.02 -7.16
N VAL A 378 -9.03 -10.06 -5.93
CA VAL A 378 -8.19 -10.13 -4.73
C VAL A 378 -8.43 -11.44 -4.01
N THR A 379 -7.38 -12.25 -3.90
CA THR A 379 -7.36 -13.45 -3.06
C THR A 379 -6.66 -13.16 -1.75
N LEU A 380 -7.38 -13.26 -0.64
CA LEU A 380 -6.82 -13.03 0.71
C LEU A 380 -5.96 -14.21 1.13
N ARG A 381 -4.75 -13.91 1.60
CA ARG A 381 -3.77 -14.90 2.10
C ARG A 381 -3.45 -14.61 3.57
N PHE A 382 -3.60 -15.59 4.40
CA PHE A 382 -3.36 -15.52 5.84
C PHE A 382 -1.95 -15.92 6.24
#